data_3b6ae738b4d758cfeec7bb23089ee32f
#
_entry.id   3b6ae738b4d758cfeec7bb23089ee32f
#
_cell.length_a   1.000
_cell.length_b   1.000
_cell.length_c   1.000
_cell.angle_alpha   90.00
_cell.angle_beta   90.00
_cell.angle_gamma   90.00
#
_symmetry.space_group_name_H-M   'P 1'
#
loop_
_entity.id
_entity.type
_entity.pdbx_description
1 polymer ?
#
loop_
_entity_poly.entity_id
_entity_poly.type
_entity_poly.pdbx_seq_one_letter_code
_entity_poly.pdbx_strand_id
1 'polypeptide(L)'
;MRTFIALELPSDFITNISQIEHDLSASIQGNFVPENSLHLTLAFMGELKTNAQISATQTALELATRNFAPISLHPEGLGIFGRSSDATLWMGISPTPALMHLAKNIRTELTIKGLPYDQVQFKPHITLARHAHVEPQQIKDYPIPDTVRANNVTIYRSDLLPHGAQYTPIHSVTL
;
A
#
# COMPACT_ATOMS: atom_id res chain seq x y z
N MET A 1 -2.86 18.80 2.45
CA MET A 1 -3.48 17.53 2.83
C MET A 1 -2.59 16.41 2.31
N ARG A 2 -2.03 15.62 3.21
CA ARG A 2 -1.17 14.48 2.85
C ARG A 2 -2.01 13.38 2.20
N THR A 3 -1.58 12.87 1.05
CA THR A 3 -2.41 12.03 0.18
C THR A 3 -1.60 10.91 -0.46
N PHE A 4 -2.22 9.76 -0.66
CA PHE A 4 -1.66 8.64 -1.42
C PHE A 4 -2.77 7.88 -2.16
N ILE A 5 -2.39 7.12 -3.18
CA ILE A 5 -3.27 6.23 -3.94
C ILE A 5 -2.86 4.80 -3.63
N ALA A 6 -3.84 3.96 -3.29
CA ALA A 6 -3.60 2.57 -2.93
C ALA A 6 -4.66 1.64 -3.50
N LEU A 7 -4.24 0.39 -3.71
CA LEU A 7 -5.12 -0.73 -3.98
C LEU A 7 -5.66 -1.25 -2.64
N GLU A 8 -6.98 -1.35 -2.53
CA GLU A 8 -7.64 -1.92 -1.35
C GLU A 8 -7.48 -3.43 -1.32
N LEU A 9 -7.29 -3.96 -0.13
CA LEU A 9 -7.18 -5.39 0.09
C LEU A 9 -8.55 -6.00 0.41
N PRO A 10 -8.88 -7.20 -0.11
CA PRO A 10 -10.10 -7.92 0.30
C PRO A 10 -10.11 -8.22 1.80
N SER A 11 -11.30 -8.25 2.40
CA SER A 11 -11.48 -8.40 3.85
C SER A 11 -10.91 -9.71 4.41
N ASP A 12 -11.07 -10.82 3.70
CA ASP A 12 -10.51 -12.13 4.07
C ASP A 12 -8.97 -12.13 4.01
N PHE A 13 -8.38 -11.41 3.06
CA PHE A 13 -6.94 -11.24 2.97
C PHE A 13 -6.40 -10.36 4.12
N ILE A 14 -7.11 -9.28 4.46
CA ILE A 14 -6.80 -8.45 5.64
C ILE A 14 -6.80 -9.30 6.91
N THR A 15 -7.81 -10.16 7.11
CA THR A 15 -7.89 -11.07 8.25
C THR A 15 -6.69 -12.00 8.32
N ASN A 16 -6.27 -12.57 7.20
CA ASN A 16 -5.09 -13.44 7.13
C ASN A 16 -3.79 -12.68 7.46
N ILE A 17 -3.65 -11.45 6.96
CA ILE A 17 -2.49 -10.60 7.28
C ILE A 17 -2.48 -10.25 8.76
N SER A 18 -3.62 -9.88 9.35
CA SER A 18 -3.72 -9.54 10.76
C SER A 18 -3.36 -10.72 11.66
N GLN A 19 -3.68 -11.96 11.26
CA GLN A 19 -3.24 -13.14 11.98
C GLN A 19 -1.72 -13.29 11.94
N ILE A 20 -1.10 -13.07 10.78
CA ILE A 20 0.37 -13.06 10.63
C ILE A 20 0.99 -11.99 11.52
N GLU A 21 0.45 -10.78 11.53
CA GLU A 21 0.93 -9.69 12.41
C GLU A 21 0.82 -10.06 13.88
N HIS A 22 -0.29 -10.66 14.28
CA HIS A 22 -0.49 -11.14 15.65
C HIS A 22 0.58 -12.17 16.04
N ASP A 23 0.81 -13.16 15.19
CA ASP A 23 1.81 -14.22 15.44
C ASP A 23 3.24 -13.65 15.51
N LEU A 24 3.59 -12.73 14.59
CA LEU A 24 4.89 -12.07 14.57
C LEU A 24 5.09 -11.16 15.78
N SER A 25 4.05 -10.53 16.30
CA SER A 25 4.13 -9.63 17.45
C SER A 25 4.56 -10.34 18.74
N ALA A 26 4.49 -11.65 18.79
CA ALA A 26 5.01 -12.45 19.91
C ALA A 26 6.55 -12.41 20.01
N SER A 27 7.25 -12.17 18.89
CA SER A 27 8.72 -12.19 18.84
C SER A 27 9.33 -10.93 18.22
N ILE A 28 8.56 -10.10 17.53
CA ILE A 28 9.01 -8.87 16.88
C ILE A 28 8.39 -7.68 17.61
N GLN A 29 9.23 -6.78 18.10
CA GLN A 29 8.82 -5.50 18.64
C GLN A 29 8.68 -4.50 17.49
N GLY A 30 7.61 -3.72 17.48
CA GLY A 30 7.36 -2.72 16.44
C GLY A 30 5.93 -2.17 16.49
N ASN A 31 5.65 -1.20 15.65
CA ASN A 31 4.32 -0.62 15.49
C ASN A 31 3.61 -1.34 14.34
N PHE A 32 2.84 -2.37 14.64
CA PHE A 32 2.06 -3.11 13.65
C PHE A 32 0.94 -2.26 13.08
N VAL A 33 0.64 -2.45 11.80
CA VAL A 33 -0.36 -1.67 11.07
C VAL A 33 -1.76 -2.17 11.44
N PRO A 34 -2.69 -1.29 11.87
CA PRO A 34 -4.06 -1.72 12.12
C PRO A 34 -4.75 -2.27 10.87
N GLU A 35 -5.67 -3.22 11.02
CA GLU A 35 -6.42 -3.84 9.92
C GLU A 35 -7.01 -2.83 8.92
N ASN A 36 -7.63 -1.77 9.43
CA ASN A 36 -8.25 -0.69 8.63
C ASN A 36 -7.23 0.20 7.91
N SER A 37 -5.95 -0.02 8.12
CA SER A 37 -4.86 0.73 7.50
C SER A 37 -3.99 -0.13 6.58
N LEU A 38 -4.27 -1.43 6.46
CA LEU A 38 -3.57 -2.34 5.55
C LEU A 38 -3.96 -2.03 4.10
N HIS A 39 -2.96 -1.80 3.25
CA HIS A 39 -3.15 -1.45 1.83
C HIS A 39 -1.88 -1.71 1.02
N LEU A 40 -2.01 -1.67 -0.31
CA LEU A 40 -0.88 -1.67 -1.23
C LEU A 40 -0.77 -0.28 -1.89
N THR A 41 0.22 0.51 -1.49
CA THR A 41 0.45 1.84 -2.07
C THR A 41 0.88 1.75 -3.53
N LEU A 42 0.21 2.49 -4.41
CA LEU A 42 0.55 2.61 -5.84
C LEU A 42 1.31 3.91 -6.15
N ALA A 43 0.95 4.99 -5.47
CA ALA A 43 1.63 6.28 -5.56
C ALA A 43 1.47 7.09 -4.26
N PHE A 44 2.57 7.55 -3.71
CA PHE A 44 2.57 8.46 -2.57
C PHE A 44 2.71 9.90 -3.08
N MET A 45 1.69 10.71 -2.89
CA MET A 45 1.64 12.06 -3.50
C MET A 45 2.19 13.14 -2.58
N GLY A 46 2.35 12.85 -1.29
CA GLY A 46 2.72 13.86 -0.33
C GLY A 46 1.58 14.86 -0.11
N GLU A 47 1.87 16.14 -0.01
CA GLU A 47 0.91 17.15 0.37
C GLU A 47 0.27 17.85 -0.82
N LEU A 48 -1.03 17.66 -1.00
CA LEU A 48 -1.87 18.43 -1.92
C LEU A 48 -2.38 19.68 -1.22
N LYS A 49 -2.18 20.84 -1.85
CA LYS A 49 -2.41 22.15 -1.22
C LYS A 49 -3.76 22.78 -1.60
N THR A 50 -4.36 22.35 -2.71
CA THR A 50 -5.56 22.97 -3.25
C THR A 50 -6.63 21.95 -3.61
N ASN A 51 -7.90 22.37 -3.58
CA ASN A 51 -9.02 21.56 -4.06
C ASN A 51 -8.90 21.20 -5.54
N ALA A 52 -8.29 22.08 -6.35
CA ALA A 52 -8.01 21.81 -7.76
C ALA A 52 -7.07 20.59 -7.93
N GLN A 53 -6.03 20.49 -7.08
CA GLN A 53 -5.15 19.31 -7.11
C GLN A 53 -5.88 18.04 -6.70
N ILE A 54 -6.79 18.10 -5.72
CA ILE A 54 -7.60 16.96 -5.31
C ILE A 54 -8.51 16.49 -6.45
N SER A 55 -9.24 17.41 -7.10
CA SER A 55 -10.10 17.10 -8.24
C SER A 55 -9.30 16.58 -9.44
N ALA A 56 -8.12 17.12 -9.70
CA ALA A 56 -7.24 16.64 -10.75
C ALA A 56 -6.73 15.21 -10.45
N THR A 57 -6.48 14.90 -9.17
CA THR A 57 -6.09 13.53 -8.75
C THR A 57 -7.21 12.53 -8.97
N GLN A 58 -8.46 12.89 -8.65
CA GLN A 58 -9.63 12.04 -8.91
C GLN A 58 -9.76 11.74 -10.40
N THR A 59 -9.68 12.78 -11.24
CA THR A 59 -9.72 12.62 -12.70
C THR A 59 -8.56 11.76 -13.22
N ALA A 60 -7.34 11.96 -12.70
CA ALA A 60 -6.18 11.15 -13.07
C ALA A 60 -6.41 9.66 -12.73
N LEU A 61 -6.94 9.37 -11.54
CA LEU A 61 -7.25 8.02 -11.14
C LEU A 61 -8.30 7.37 -12.05
N GLU A 62 -9.40 8.05 -12.34
CA GLU A 62 -10.46 7.57 -13.25
C GLU A 62 -9.95 7.26 -14.65
N LEU A 63 -9.07 8.12 -15.18
CA LEU A 63 -8.46 7.89 -16.49
C LEU A 63 -7.48 6.71 -16.48
N ALA A 64 -6.65 6.64 -15.46
CA ALA A 64 -5.61 5.61 -15.33
C ALA A 64 -6.18 4.21 -15.15
N THR A 65 -7.33 4.07 -14.51
CA THR A 65 -7.96 2.79 -14.19
C THR A 65 -9.00 2.33 -15.21
N ARG A 66 -9.33 3.18 -16.17
CA ARG A 66 -10.28 2.85 -17.23
C ARG A 66 -9.81 1.60 -17.99
N ASN A 67 -10.66 0.60 -18.08
CA ASN A 67 -10.41 -0.68 -18.76
C ASN A 67 -9.48 -1.65 -18.01
N PHE A 68 -9.17 -1.42 -16.75
CA PHE A 68 -8.54 -2.45 -15.92
C PHE A 68 -9.55 -3.45 -15.37
N ALA A 69 -9.17 -4.71 -15.34
CA ALA A 69 -9.86 -5.76 -14.60
C ALA A 69 -9.28 -5.86 -13.17
N PRO A 70 -9.98 -6.50 -12.23
CA PRO A 70 -9.44 -6.77 -10.91
C PRO A 70 -8.05 -7.39 -10.95
N ILE A 71 -7.16 -6.92 -10.06
CA ILE A 71 -5.75 -7.32 -10.02
C ILE A 71 -5.57 -8.53 -9.09
N SER A 72 -4.96 -9.58 -9.60
CA SER A 72 -4.50 -10.71 -8.77
C SER A 72 -3.24 -10.31 -8.03
N LEU A 73 -3.27 -10.43 -6.70
CA LEU A 73 -2.14 -10.19 -5.80
C LEU A 73 -1.56 -11.52 -5.35
N HIS A 74 -0.29 -11.75 -5.65
CA HIS A 74 0.45 -12.96 -5.30
C HIS A 74 1.48 -12.62 -4.22
N PRO A 75 1.24 -12.96 -2.94
CA PRO A 75 2.23 -12.78 -1.89
C PRO A 75 3.49 -13.58 -2.16
N GLU A 76 4.66 -13.00 -1.85
CA GLU A 76 5.97 -13.64 -2.13
C GLU A 76 6.80 -13.95 -0.88
N GLY A 77 6.50 -13.33 0.23
CA GLY A 77 7.26 -13.50 1.46
C GLY A 77 7.42 -12.21 2.22
N LEU A 78 8.09 -12.28 3.37
CA LEU A 78 8.33 -11.14 4.23
C LEU A 78 9.73 -10.57 4.00
N GLY A 79 9.87 -9.26 4.19
CA GLY A 79 11.14 -8.57 4.10
C GLY A 79 11.14 -7.29 4.92
N ILE A 80 12.27 -6.61 4.91
CA ILE A 80 12.44 -5.34 5.61
C ILE A 80 13.03 -4.26 4.69
N PHE A 81 12.65 -3.01 4.94
CA PHE A 81 13.39 -1.84 4.51
C PHE A 81 14.08 -1.22 5.74
N GLY A 82 15.28 -0.69 5.53
CA GLY A 82 16.06 -0.10 6.61
C GLY A 82 16.93 -1.12 7.35
N ARG A 83 17.28 -0.80 8.60
CA ARG A 83 18.14 -1.64 9.46
C ARG A 83 17.28 -2.57 10.31
N SER A 84 17.79 -3.75 10.66
CA SER A 84 17.12 -4.70 11.55
C SER A 84 16.66 -4.10 12.88
N SER A 85 17.38 -3.11 13.39
CA SER A 85 17.06 -2.41 14.66
C SER A 85 15.96 -1.34 14.52
N ASP A 86 15.64 -0.89 13.32
CA ASP A 86 14.60 0.10 13.02
C ASP A 86 14.10 -0.10 11.60
N ALA A 87 13.35 -1.16 11.41
CA ALA A 87 12.89 -1.61 10.11
C ALA A 87 11.44 -1.26 9.81
N THR A 88 11.12 -1.13 8.53
CA THR A 88 9.77 -1.31 8.02
C THR A 88 9.62 -2.76 7.57
N LEU A 89 8.83 -3.54 8.30
CA LEU A 89 8.49 -4.92 7.95
C LEU A 89 7.36 -4.92 6.91
N TRP A 90 7.51 -5.71 5.86
CA TRP A 90 6.53 -5.77 4.77
C TRP A 90 6.34 -7.20 4.24
N MET A 91 5.18 -7.42 3.63
CA MET A 91 4.89 -8.57 2.78
C MET A 91 5.06 -8.17 1.31
N GLY A 92 5.93 -8.85 0.58
CA GLY A 92 6.13 -8.66 -0.84
C GLY A 92 4.93 -9.15 -1.65
N ILE A 93 4.62 -8.44 -2.71
CA ILE A 93 3.64 -8.84 -3.71
C ILE A 93 4.34 -8.97 -5.06
N SER A 94 4.09 -10.05 -5.76
CA SER A 94 4.73 -10.32 -7.06
C SER A 94 4.48 -9.17 -8.05
N PRO A 95 5.52 -8.66 -8.73
CA PRO A 95 5.40 -7.57 -9.69
C PRO A 95 4.81 -8.08 -11.02
N THR A 96 3.58 -8.58 -10.98
CA THR A 96 2.89 -9.05 -12.19
C THR A 96 2.74 -7.92 -13.21
N PRO A 97 2.72 -8.22 -14.53
CA PRO A 97 2.53 -7.20 -15.56
C PRO A 97 1.29 -6.33 -15.34
N ALA A 98 0.17 -6.91 -14.90
CA ALA A 98 -1.06 -6.17 -14.64
C ALA A 98 -0.90 -5.16 -13.50
N LEU A 99 -0.31 -5.56 -12.37
CA LEU A 99 -0.07 -4.68 -11.22
C LEU A 99 0.93 -3.56 -11.57
N MET A 100 2.02 -3.91 -12.23
CA MET A 100 3.03 -2.93 -12.66
C MET A 100 2.46 -1.93 -13.67
N HIS A 101 1.61 -2.39 -14.59
CA HIS A 101 0.93 -1.53 -15.57
C HIS A 101 -0.06 -0.58 -14.90
N LEU A 102 -0.84 -1.05 -13.93
CA LEU A 102 -1.75 -0.20 -13.15
C LEU A 102 -0.99 0.93 -12.45
N ALA A 103 0.07 0.59 -11.71
CA ALA A 103 0.88 1.58 -11.01
C ALA A 103 1.53 2.59 -11.97
N LYS A 104 2.05 2.11 -13.11
CA LYS A 104 2.63 2.96 -14.17
C LYS A 104 1.60 3.90 -14.76
N ASN A 105 0.39 3.43 -15.10
CA ASN A 105 -0.67 4.27 -15.66
C ASN A 105 -1.08 5.39 -14.68
N ILE A 106 -1.28 5.04 -13.41
CA ILE A 106 -1.61 6.04 -12.37
C ILE A 106 -0.52 7.12 -12.33
N ARG A 107 0.74 6.73 -12.23
CA ARG A 107 1.88 7.66 -12.17
C ARG A 107 2.01 8.51 -13.45
N THR A 108 1.71 7.94 -14.61
CA THR A 108 1.70 8.65 -15.89
C THR A 108 0.61 9.73 -15.91
N GLU A 109 -0.63 9.40 -15.49
CA GLU A 109 -1.72 10.38 -15.45
C GLU A 109 -1.46 11.48 -14.43
N LEU A 110 -0.85 11.16 -13.28
CA LEU A 110 -0.40 12.17 -12.30
C LEU A 110 0.63 13.12 -12.94
N THR A 111 1.59 12.59 -13.69
CA THR A 111 2.58 13.41 -14.43
C THR A 111 1.93 14.32 -15.46
N ILE A 112 1.00 13.80 -16.27
CA ILE A 112 0.26 14.56 -17.28
C ILE A 112 -0.50 15.73 -16.64
N LYS A 113 -1.05 15.53 -15.45
CA LYS A 113 -1.78 16.56 -14.69
C LYS A 113 -0.87 17.50 -13.89
N GLY A 114 0.45 17.33 -13.95
CA GLY A 114 1.40 18.12 -13.18
C GLY A 114 1.28 17.93 -11.66
N LEU A 115 0.82 16.76 -11.22
CA LEU A 115 0.63 16.43 -9.81
C LEU A 115 1.89 15.80 -9.21
N PRO A 116 2.24 16.15 -7.96
CA PRO A 116 3.40 15.56 -7.30
C PRO A 116 3.14 14.11 -6.92
N TYR A 117 4.16 13.29 -6.99
CA TYR A 117 4.23 11.97 -6.36
C TYR A 117 5.70 11.57 -6.19
N ASP A 118 5.96 10.56 -5.35
CA ASP A 118 7.30 10.04 -5.14
C ASP A 118 7.84 9.37 -6.42
N GLN A 119 9.08 9.72 -6.78
CA GLN A 119 9.76 9.19 -7.98
C GLN A 119 10.51 7.87 -7.69
N VAL A 120 10.26 7.26 -6.54
CA VAL A 120 10.90 6.00 -6.14
C VAL A 120 10.40 4.86 -7.03
N GLN A 121 11.29 3.94 -7.36
CA GLN A 121 10.93 2.73 -8.09
C GLN A 121 9.82 1.98 -7.36
N PHE A 122 8.74 1.66 -8.08
CA PHE A 122 7.63 0.91 -7.52
C PHE A 122 8.03 -0.52 -7.19
N LYS A 123 7.96 -0.87 -5.92
CA LYS A 123 8.16 -2.22 -5.39
C LYS A 123 6.89 -2.64 -4.68
N PRO A 124 6.06 -3.52 -5.26
CA PRO A 124 4.78 -3.91 -4.68
C PRO A 124 4.97 -4.58 -3.32
N HIS A 125 4.39 -4.00 -2.27
CA HIS A 125 4.44 -4.54 -0.92
C HIS A 125 3.28 -4.03 -0.07
N ILE A 126 2.99 -4.75 1.00
CA ILE A 126 2.06 -4.36 2.06
C ILE A 126 2.88 -4.17 3.32
N THR A 127 2.87 -2.99 3.89
CA THR A 127 3.56 -2.70 5.16
C THR A 127 2.81 -3.37 6.30
N LEU A 128 3.53 -4.14 7.12
CA LEU A 128 3.00 -4.85 8.30
C LEU A 128 3.36 -4.14 9.61
N ALA A 129 4.57 -3.62 9.72
CA ALA A 129 5.01 -2.89 10.91
C ALA A 129 6.05 -1.83 10.58
N ARG A 130 6.12 -0.80 11.43
CA ARG A 130 7.12 0.26 11.36
C ARG A 130 7.90 0.30 12.67
N HIS A 131 9.12 0.86 12.60
CA HIS A 131 10.03 0.91 13.76
C HIS A 131 10.18 -0.47 14.41
N ALA A 132 10.28 -1.50 13.58
CA ALA A 132 10.34 -2.88 14.01
C ALA A 132 11.80 -3.33 14.23
N HIS A 133 12.00 -4.15 15.26
CA HIS A 133 13.25 -4.85 15.48
C HIS A 133 13.10 -6.27 14.92
N VAL A 134 13.70 -6.52 13.76
CA VAL A 134 13.50 -7.77 13.00
C VAL A 134 14.82 -8.46 12.75
N GLU A 135 14.97 -9.68 13.27
CA GLU A 135 16.08 -10.56 12.91
C GLU A 135 15.71 -11.38 11.65
N PRO A 136 16.63 -11.54 10.68
CA PRO A 136 16.35 -12.21 9.41
C PRO A 136 15.70 -13.60 9.54
N GLN A 137 16.10 -14.38 10.54
CA GLN A 137 15.58 -15.72 10.78
C GLN A 137 14.12 -15.74 11.25
N GLN A 138 13.59 -14.64 11.80
CA GLN A 138 12.20 -14.55 12.25
C GLN A 138 11.20 -14.51 11.09
N ILE A 139 11.65 -14.04 9.93
CA ILE A 139 10.80 -13.84 8.74
C ILE A 139 11.18 -14.75 7.58
N LYS A 140 12.33 -15.43 7.66
CA LYS A 140 12.77 -16.35 6.62
C LYS A 140 11.78 -17.51 6.46
N ASP A 141 11.39 -17.79 5.23
CA ASP A 141 10.46 -18.87 4.87
C ASP A 141 9.14 -18.83 5.66
N TYR A 142 8.72 -17.63 6.12
CA TYR A 142 7.48 -17.45 6.86
C TYR A 142 6.28 -17.81 5.98
N PRO A 143 5.28 -18.55 6.47
CA PRO A 143 4.09 -18.90 5.69
C PRO A 143 3.33 -17.65 5.26
N ILE A 144 2.97 -17.57 3.99
CA ILE A 144 2.24 -16.45 3.39
C ILE A 144 0.84 -16.89 2.94
N PRO A 145 -0.14 -15.96 2.88
CA PRO A 145 -1.49 -16.29 2.42
C PRO A 145 -1.55 -16.58 0.93
N ASP A 146 -2.66 -17.18 0.52
CA ASP A 146 -2.95 -17.45 -0.88
C ASP A 146 -3.16 -16.17 -1.71
N THR A 147 -3.13 -16.33 -3.03
CA THR A 147 -3.44 -15.28 -4.00
C THR A 147 -4.87 -14.77 -3.82
N VAL A 148 -5.04 -13.45 -3.89
CA VAL A 148 -6.35 -12.78 -3.82
C VAL A 148 -6.55 -11.84 -4.99
N ARG A 149 -7.80 -11.41 -5.21
CA ARG A 149 -8.15 -10.42 -6.24
C ARG A 149 -8.59 -9.12 -5.56
N ALA A 150 -7.93 -8.02 -5.91
CA ALA A 150 -8.26 -6.67 -5.48
C ALA A 150 -8.91 -5.90 -6.63
N ASN A 151 -10.00 -5.21 -6.35
CA ASN A 151 -10.83 -4.56 -7.36
C ASN A 151 -11.07 -3.07 -7.12
N ASN A 152 -10.58 -2.50 -6.03
CA ASN A 152 -10.77 -1.08 -5.73
C ASN A 152 -9.43 -0.36 -5.59
N VAL A 153 -9.34 0.78 -6.26
CA VAL A 153 -8.22 1.74 -6.08
C VAL A 153 -8.78 3.01 -5.46
N THR A 154 -8.17 3.43 -4.37
CA THR A 154 -8.68 4.53 -3.54
C THR A 154 -7.63 5.59 -3.29
N ILE A 155 -8.04 6.84 -3.36
CA ILE A 155 -7.29 8.01 -2.91
C ILE A 155 -7.56 8.19 -1.42
N TYR A 156 -6.53 8.20 -0.61
CA TYR A 156 -6.61 8.40 0.83
C TYR A 156 -5.99 9.71 1.27
N ARG A 157 -6.67 10.38 2.22
CA ARG A 157 -6.05 11.38 3.08
C ARG A 157 -5.36 10.66 4.24
N SER A 158 -4.15 11.08 4.58
CA SER A 158 -3.39 10.59 5.71
C SER A 158 -3.24 11.69 6.76
N ASP A 159 -3.87 11.51 7.91
CA ASP A 159 -3.73 12.38 9.08
C ASP A 159 -2.77 11.73 10.08
N LEU A 160 -1.72 12.44 10.47
CA LEU A 160 -0.76 11.97 11.45
C LEU A 160 -1.28 12.28 12.84
N LEU A 161 -1.65 11.25 13.58
CA LEU A 161 -2.14 11.34 14.94
C LEU A 161 -1.07 10.85 15.95
N PRO A 162 -1.17 11.19 17.24
CA PRO A 162 -0.21 10.73 18.27
C PRO A 162 -0.06 9.21 18.33
N HIS A 163 -1.09 8.46 17.95
CA HIS A 163 -1.11 6.99 17.99
C HIS A 163 -0.89 6.33 16.62
N GLY A 164 -0.47 7.08 15.61
CA GLY A 164 -0.22 6.59 14.26
C GLY A 164 -0.98 7.35 13.17
N ALA A 165 -0.85 6.92 11.93
CA ALA A 165 -1.55 7.52 10.80
C ALA A 165 -2.99 6.98 10.71
N GLN A 166 -3.94 7.89 10.52
CA GLN A 166 -5.33 7.57 10.20
C GLN A 166 -5.56 7.86 8.71
N TYR A 167 -6.18 6.91 8.01
CA TYR A 167 -6.48 7.03 6.58
C TYR A 167 -7.98 7.23 6.37
N THR A 168 -8.32 8.26 5.61
CA THR A 168 -9.70 8.57 5.24
C THR A 168 -9.84 8.49 3.74
N PRO A 169 -10.73 7.64 3.19
CA PRO A 169 -10.96 7.58 1.75
C PRO A 169 -11.57 8.90 1.25
N ILE A 170 -11.06 9.39 0.13
CA ILE A 170 -11.56 10.60 -0.55
C ILE A 170 -12.36 10.21 -1.79
N HIS A 171 -11.85 9.25 -2.56
CA HIS A 171 -12.43 8.82 -3.82
C HIS A 171 -11.96 7.40 -4.14
N SER A 172 -12.89 6.56 -4.58
CA SER A 172 -12.60 5.16 -4.94
C SER A 172 -13.11 4.87 -6.35
N VAL A 173 -12.36 4.03 -7.06
CA VAL A 173 -12.70 3.52 -8.39
C VAL A 173 -12.66 2.00 -8.35
N THR A 174 -13.68 1.36 -8.91
CA THR A 174 -13.72 -0.09 -9.11
C THR A 174 -13.11 -0.45 -10.47
N LEU A 175 -12.21 -1.45 -10.48
CA LEU A 175 -11.55 -1.99 -11.66
C LEU A 175 -12.44 -2.98 -12.43
#